data_401fcfabe46173b69bf7f1300d4ce006
#
_entry.id   401fcfabe46173b69bf7f1300d4ce006
#
_cell.length_a   1.000
_cell.length_b   1.000
_cell.length_c   1.000
_cell.angle_alpha   90.00
_cell.angle_beta   90.00
_cell.angle_gamma   90.00
#
_symmetry.space_group_name_H-M   'P 1'
#
loop_
_entity.id
_entity.type
_entity.pdbx_description
1 polymer ?
#
loop_
_entity_poly.entity_id
_entity_poly.type
_entity_poly.pdbx_seq_one_letter_code
_entity_poly.pdbx_strand_id
1 'polypeptide(L)'
;MEKWIYSFNKSIDKIENPSELLGNKGASLNLMTGLDLPVPQGFTILTKLNHYFQRNKSFPNEFENELIKNIFNLEKISNCKFGSSTNPLLLSVRSGSQKSMPGMLDTILNIGFNRKVLEFYEKQNKPLFAWDTWRRFLHMFSHVVYKIEHFYFDEILDSYLLGAGLQFEKDLEVNDIQEICSQYLTLIEDRIGKPFPEDVNEQLMLGIKAVMESWFNERAIDYRRINDIPEDFGTAVNIQRMVFGNLDDESATGVVFSRNPQDGKKRLKGEYIIRSQGEDIVSGFKTPWAISNIDKGESSSTILSLEEKFPICYKELEKFSQKLENYFSCVQDIEFTIEAGKLWILQSRRAESNIEASLVIFCDMVKEGLITKQEVILSLDIEKIEKLLSPIIDPKNKNEILTRGLPASLGVVSGMVVFDFETLIKFKNKKQKTILVLKETNANDIKAMHASSGILTSQGGMTSHAAVVARGLGKTCVTGARDIKIDTDNKRFHCGGKFITEGQIITINGENGEVLLGAVSYTHLTLPTKA
;
A
#
# COMPACT_ATOMS: atom_id res chain seq x y z
N MET A 1 22.17 -9.57 -29.07
CA MET A 1 22.16 -8.54 -28.01
C MET A 1 21.36 -9.06 -26.85
N GLU A 2 21.85 -8.88 -25.67
CA GLU A 2 21.14 -9.24 -24.46
C GLU A 2 19.96 -8.27 -24.26
N LYS A 3 18.77 -8.80 -23.93
CA LYS A 3 17.56 -8.00 -23.75
C LYS A 3 17.39 -7.66 -22.27
N TRP A 4 17.24 -6.37 -21.96
CA TRP A 4 17.12 -5.86 -20.59
C TRP A 4 15.69 -5.41 -20.23
N ILE A 5 14.85 -5.17 -21.23
CA ILE A 5 13.51 -4.61 -21.07
C ILE A 5 12.46 -5.51 -21.73
N TYR A 6 11.31 -5.64 -21.07
CA TYR A 6 10.15 -6.38 -21.56
C TYR A 6 8.90 -5.50 -21.50
N SER A 7 8.32 -5.17 -22.65
CA SER A 7 7.10 -4.35 -22.74
C SER A 7 5.87 -5.16 -22.33
N PHE A 8 4.88 -4.53 -21.70
CA PHE A 8 3.59 -5.15 -21.42
C PHE A 8 2.89 -5.48 -22.73
N ASN A 9 2.69 -6.76 -23.00
CA ASN A 9 2.05 -7.22 -24.22
C ASN A 9 1.33 -8.57 -23.99
N LYS A 10 0.52 -8.97 -24.99
CA LYS A 10 -0.31 -10.20 -24.93
C LYS A 10 0.48 -11.53 -25.03
N SER A 11 1.80 -11.52 -25.14
CA SER A 11 2.61 -12.70 -25.44
C SER A 11 3.43 -13.23 -24.27
N ILE A 12 2.90 -13.15 -23.05
CA ILE A 12 3.57 -13.65 -21.83
C ILE A 12 3.78 -15.16 -21.84
N ASP A 13 2.97 -15.90 -22.59
CA ASP A 13 2.98 -17.38 -22.68
C ASP A 13 4.32 -17.97 -23.18
N LYS A 14 5.27 -17.13 -23.61
CA LYS A 14 6.59 -17.52 -24.09
C LYS A 14 7.71 -17.37 -23.06
N ILE A 15 7.40 -16.91 -21.86
CA ILE A 15 8.38 -16.71 -20.79
C ILE A 15 8.25 -17.86 -19.79
N GLU A 16 9.28 -18.71 -19.72
CA GLU A 16 9.44 -19.64 -18.61
C GLU A 16 9.68 -18.85 -17.32
N ASN A 17 8.93 -19.15 -16.25
CA ASN A 17 9.02 -18.47 -14.95
C ASN A 17 8.97 -16.92 -15.03
N PRO A 18 7.84 -16.32 -15.47
CA PRO A 18 7.75 -14.87 -15.63
C PRO A 18 8.11 -14.08 -14.37
N SER A 19 7.78 -14.59 -13.19
CA SER A 19 8.06 -13.92 -11.90
C SER A 19 9.56 -13.84 -11.58
N GLU A 20 10.36 -14.75 -12.11
CA GLU A 20 11.82 -14.73 -11.93
C GLU A 20 12.47 -13.59 -12.72
N LEU A 21 12.04 -13.37 -13.95
CA LEU A 21 12.57 -12.36 -14.85
C LEU A 21 11.95 -10.97 -14.63
N LEU A 22 10.62 -10.93 -14.46
CA LEU A 22 9.83 -9.69 -14.41
C LEU A 22 9.50 -9.25 -12.97
N GLY A 23 9.80 -10.08 -11.98
CA GLY A 23 9.21 -9.96 -10.65
C GLY A 23 7.70 -10.20 -10.65
N ASN A 24 7.10 -10.40 -9.50
CA ASN A 24 5.66 -10.66 -9.40
C ASN A 24 4.80 -9.51 -9.98
N LYS A 25 5.19 -8.27 -9.74
CA LYS A 25 4.46 -7.10 -10.25
C LYS A 25 4.49 -7.04 -11.77
N GLY A 26 5.67 -7.17 -12.39
CA GLY A 26 5.82 -7.15 -13.84
C GLY A 26 5.11 -8.33 -14.51
N ALA A 27 5.19 -9.52 -13.93
CA ALA A 27 4.49 -10.70 -14.40
C ALA A 27 2.96 -10.50 -14.36
N SER A 28 2.43 -9.97 -13.23
CA SER A 28 1.00 -9.67 -13.08
C SER A 28 0.52 -8.61 -14.07
N LEU A 29 1.27 -7.52 -14.28
CA LEU A 29 0.93 -6.47 -15.26
C LEU A 29 0.86 -7.02 -16.69
N ASN A 30 1.82 -7.84 -17.09
CA ASN A 30 1.82 -8.49 -18.40
C ASN A 30 0.63 -9.44 -18.56
N LEU A 31 0.35 -10.24 -17.54
CA LEU A 31 -0.77 -11.16 -17.54
C LEU A 31 -2.11 -10.41 -17.67
N MET A 32 -2.32 -9.38 -16.83
CA MET A 32 -3.53 -8.58 -16.87
C MET A 32 -3.72 -7.92 -18.25
N THR A 33 -2.64 -7.45 -18.87
CA THR A 33 -2.67 -6.94 -20.25
C THR A 33 -3.06 -8.03 -21.24
N GLY A 34 -2.53 -9.24 -21.09
CA GLY A 34 -2.89 -10.42 -21.90
C GLY A 34 -4.36 -10.84 -21.74
N LEU A 35 -4.93 -10.61 -20.57
CA LEU A 35 -6.33 -10.84 -20.26
C LEU A 35 -7.25 -9.66 -20.70
N ASP A 36 -6.77 -8.69 -21.47
CA ASP A 36 -7.51 -7.52 -21.92
C ASP A 36 -8.11 -6.67 -20.77
N LEU A 37 -7.42 -6.60 -19.62
CA LEU A 37 -7.79 -5.66 -18.57
C LEU A 37 -7.26 -4.26 -18.91
N PRO A 38 -7.91 -3.19 -18.42
CA PRO A 38 -7.46 -1.80 -18.64
C PRO A 38 -6.23 -1.48 -17.77
N VAL A 39 -5.08 -1.98 -18.18
CA VAL A 39 -3.79 -1.73 -17.52
C VAL A 39 -3.12 -0.54 -18.19
N PRO A 40 -2.64 0.48 -17.44
CA PRO A 40 -1.82 1.55 -18.02
C PRO A 40 -0.58 0.96 -18.70
N GLN A 41 -0.25 1.48 -19.88
CA GLN A 41 0.85 0.97 -20.70
C GLN A 41 2.20 1.14 -19.98
N GLY A 42 3.14 0.24 -20.28
CA GLY A 42 4.46 0.28 -19.66
C GLY A 42 5.35 -0.87 -20.09
N PHE A 43 6.45 -1.01 -19.37
CA PHE A 43 7.42 -2.08 -19.56
C PHE A 43 8.13 -2.41 -18.25
N THR A 44 8.72 -3.60 -18.19
CA THR A 44 9.52 -4.05 -17.05
C THR A 44 11.00 -4.12 -17.45
N ILE A 45 11.85 -3.51 -16.65
CA ILE A 45 13.28 -3.73 -16.64
C ILE A 45 13.54 -5.00 -15.83
N LEU A 46 14.24 -5.96 -16.43
CA LEU A 46 14.39 -7.31 -15.91
C LEU A 46 15.28 -7.38 -14.66
N THR A 47 15.02 -8.33 -13.78
CA THR A 47 15.81 -8.60 -12.56
C THR A 47 17.30 -8.76 -12.86
N LYS A 48 17.66 -9.34 -13.99
CA LYS A 48 19.05 -9.51 -14.41
C LYS A 48 19.81 -8.19 -14.56
N LEU A 49 19.13 -7.05 -14.89
CA LEU A 49 19.79 -5.75 -14.91
C LEU A 49 20.18 -5.32 -13.50
N ASN A 50 19.36 -5.59 -12.51
CA ASN A 50 19.70 -5.32 -11.12
C ASN A 50 20.93 -6.14 -10.69
N HIS A 51 21.02 -7.43 -11.06
CA HIS A 51 22.20 -8.25 -10.80
C HIS A 51 23.45 -7.74 -11.51
N TYR A 52 23.32 -7.28 -12.76
CA TYR A 52 24.43 -6.67 -13.48
C TYR A 52 24.90 -5.40 -12.79
N PHE A 53 23.95 -4.50 -12.43
CA PHE A 53 24.24 -3.25 -11.74
C PHE A 53 24.89 -3.47 -10.37
N GLN A 54 24.46 -4.47 -9.63
CA GLN A 54 25.09 -4.84 -8.36
C GLN A 54 26.57 -5.16 -8.48
N ARG A 55 26.93 -5.94 -9.52
CA ARG A 55 28.29 -6.42 -9.76
C ARG A 55 29.20 -5.32 -10.33
N ASN A 56 28.69 -4.53 -11.27
CA ASN A 56 29.49 -3.60 -12.05
C ASN A 56 29.39 -2.14 -11.56
N LYS A 57 28.41 -1.82 -10.69
CA LYS A 57 28.07 -0.45 -10.22
C LYS A 57 27.80 0.55 -11.36
N SER A 58 27.49 0.04 -12.54
CA SER A 58 27.16 0.79 -13.75
C SER A 58 26.15 0.01 -14.60
N PHE A 59 25.41 0.72 -15.45
CA PHE A 59 24.54 0.08 -16.42
C PHE A 59 25.35 -0.41 -17.64
N PRO A 60 24.86 -1.48 -18.36
CA PRO A 60 25.44 -1.88 -19.63
C PRO A 60 25.30 -0.77 -20.69
N ASN A 61 26.28 -0.62 -21.58
CA ASN A 61 26.28 0.42 -22.60
C ASN A 61 25.04 0.39 -23.53
N GLU A 62 24.46 -0.78 -23.75
CA GLU A 62 23.28 -0.94 -24.61
C GLU A 62 21.97 -0.62 -23.90
N PHE A 63 21.96 -0.56 -22.57
CA PHE A 63 20.74 -0.38 -21.78
C PHE A 63 20.05 0.95 -22.05
N GLU A 64 20.81 2.04 -22.10
CA GLU A 64 20.26 3.39 -22.31
C GLU A 64 19.54 3.50 -23.68
N ASN A 65 20.15 2.93 -24.73
CA ASN A 65 19.55 2.91 -26.06
C ASN A 65 18.25 2.05 -26.08
N GLU A 66 18.24 0.92 -25.36
CA GLU A 66 17.04 0.08 -25.24
C GLU A 66 15.94 0.82 -24.44
N LEU A 67 16.30 1.55 -23.38
CA LEU A 67 15.38 2.36 -22.59
C LEU A 67 14.74 3.46 -23.43
N ILE A 68 15.53 4.26 -24.15
CA ILE A 68 15.04 5.33 -25.04
C ILE A 68 14.06 4.76 -26.06
N LYS A 69 14.40 3.62 -26.68
CA LYS A 69 13.51 2.96 -27.64
C LYS A 69 12.17 2.54 -27.00
N ASN A 70 12.18 2.04 -25.78
CA ASN A 70 10.95 1.63 -25.09
C ASN A 70 10.12 2.85 -24.65
N ILE A 71 10.74 3.95 -24.23
CA ILE A 71 10.05 5.21 -23.95
C ILE A 71 9.38 5.72 -25.24
N PHE A 72 10.10 5.78 -26.37
CA PHE A 72 9.52 6.19 -27.66
C PHE A 72 8.31 5.32 -28.07
N ASN A 73 8.39 4.01 -27.87
CA ASN A 73 7.27 3.11 -28.11
C ASN A 73 6.08 3.40 -27.18
N LEU A 74 6.37 3.67 -25.90
CA LEU A 74 5.35 4.02 -24.92
C LEU A 74 4.65 5.34 -25.27
N GLU A 75 5.41 6.35 -25.68
CA GLU A 75 4.86 7.63 -26.21
C GLU A 75 3.88 7.40 -27.36
N LYS A 76 4.29 6.57 -28.31
CA LYS A 76 3.47 6.24 -29.49
C LYS A 76 2.16 5.53 -29.12
N ILE A 77 2.22 4.54 -28.21
CA ILE A 77 1.05 3.75 -27.80
C ILE A 77 0.10 4.58 -26.94
N SER A 78 0.64 5.42 -26.05
CA SER A 78 -0.14 6.25 -25.14
C SER A 78 -0.63 7.55 -25.78
N ASN A 79 -0.11 7.91 -26.96
CA ASN A 79 -0.30 9.21 -27.61
C ASN A 79 0.07 10.39 -26.70
N CYS A 80 1.07 10.21 -25.84
CA CYS A 80 1.60 11.20 -24.92
C CYS A 80 3.10 11.37 -25.18
N LYS A 81 3.72 12.45 -24.70
CA LYS A 81 5.13 12.72 -24.93
C LYS A 81 5.88 13.04 -23.65
N PHE A 82 6.98 12.34 -23.39
CA PHE A 82 7.77 12.45 -22.18
C PHE A 82 8.44 13.83 -22.06
N GLY A 83 8.20 14.54 -20.96
CA GLY A 83 8.73 15.89 -20.72
C GLY A 83 8.19 17.00 -21.63
N SER A 84 7.08 16.78 -22.32
CA SER A 84 6.50 17.74 -23.27
C SER A 84 5.54 18.71 -22.61
N SER A 85 5.43 19.92 -23.21
CA SER A 85 4.38 20.89 -22.90
C SER A 85 3.03 20.63 -23.60
N THR A 86 2.94 19.52 -24.36
CA THR A 86 1.72 19.11 -25.05
C THR A 86 1.46 17.64 -24.81
N ASN A 87 0.34 17.29 -24.19
CA ASN A 87 -0.04 15.95 -23.82
C ASN A 87 1.08 15.16 -23.11
N PRO A 88 1.51 15.60 -21.92
CA PRO A 88 2.68 15.06 -21.24
C PRO A 88 2.50 13.60 -20.83
N LEU A 89 3.55 12.80 -21.03
CA LEU A 89 3.68 11.46 -20.46
C LEU A 89 4.37 11.57 -19.10
N LEU A 90 3.72 11.13 -18.05
CA LEU A 90 4.32 10.96 -16.74
C LEU A 90 4.42 9.47 -16.41
N LEU A 91 5.46 9.09 -15.68
CA LEU A 91 5.80 7.71 -15.42
C LEU A 91 5.87 7.42 -13.92
N SER A 92 5.46 6.22 -13.53
CA SER A 92 5.84 5.62 -12.27
C SER A 92 7.02 4.67 -12.47
N VAL A 93 7.94 4.66 -11.53
CA VAL A 93 9.08 3.74 -11.45
C VAL A 93 8.91 2.93 -10.17
N ARG A 94 8.51 1.67 -10.33
CA ARG A 94 8.06 0.80 -9.23
C ARG A 94 8.92 -0.46 -9.18
N SER A 95 9.40 -0.83 -8.00
CA SER A 95 10.09 -2.11 -7.77
C SER A 95 9.17 -3.32 -7.99
N GLY A 96 9.75 -4.47 -8.31
CA GLY A 96 9.02 -5.72 -8.50
C GLY A 96 9.91 -6.93 -8.20
N SER A 97 9.93 -7.42 -6.96
CA SER A 97 10.63 -8.64 -6.57
C SER A 97 9.83 -9.90 -6.89
N GLN A 98 10.49 -11.07 -6.91
CA GLN A 98 9.83 -12.37 -7.07
C GLN A 98 8.87 -12.70 -5.94
N LYS A 99 9.19 -12.31 -4.70
CA LYS A 99 8.28 -12.37 -3.55
C LYS A 99 7.79 -10.97 -3.21
N SER A 100 6.51 -10.86 -2.88
CA SER A 100 5.92 -9.58 -2.45
C SER A 100 6.59 -9.10 -1.17
N MET A 101 7.01 -7.83 -1.15
CA MET A 101 7.64 -7.16 -0.02
C MET A 101 6.94 -5.80 0.18
N PRO A 102 5.72 -5.80 0.76
CA PRO A 102 4.88 -4.59 0.84
C PRO A 102 5.56 -3.47 1.62
N GLY A 103 5.70 -2.29 1.01
CA GLY A 103 6.31 -1.11 1.64
C GLY A 103 7.84 -1.15 1.82
N MET A 104 8.51 -2.28 1.48
CA MET A 104 9.94 -2.44 1.75
C MET A 104 10.84 -1.83 0.67
N LEU A 105 10.37 -1.79 -0.57
CA LEU A 105 11.13 -1.28 -1.70
C LEU A 105 10.55 0.06 -2.18
N ASP A 106 11.43 0.91 -2.70
CA ASP A 106 11.06 2.26 -3.10
C ASP A 106 10.22 2.28 -4.39
N THR A 107 9.39 3.31 -4.51
CA THR A 107 8.58 3.68 -5.67
C THR A 107 8.76 5.17 -5.91
N ILE A 108 8.79 5.60 -7.16
CA ILE A 108 8.75 7.01 -7.53
C ILE A 108 7.61 7.21 -8.52
N LEU A 109 6.72 8.13 -8.20
CA LEU A 109 5.62 8.54 -9.06
C LEU A 109 5.95 9.87 -9.75
N ASN A 110 5.24 10.17 -10.81
CA ASN A 110 5.29 11.45 -11.53
C ASN A 110 6.65 11.79 -12.17
N ILE A 111 7.50 10.80 -12.45
CA ILE A 111 8.74 11.03 -13.22
C ILE A 111 8.40 11.59 -14.60
N GLY A 112 9.12 12.60 -15.00
CA GLY A 112 8.86 13.39 -16.21
C GLY A 112 8.14 14.70 -15.92
N PHE A 113 7.78 14.97 -14.66
CA PHE A 113 7.22 16.25 -14.26
C PHE A 113 8.34 17.31 -14.22
N ASN A 114 8.13 18.42 -14.90
CA ASN A 114 9.02 19.56 -14.98
C ASN A 114 8.19 20.85 -15.20
N ARG A 115 8.83 22.01 -15.31
CA ARG A 115 8.13 23.29 -15.51
C ARG A 115 7.23 23.30 -16.74
N LYS A 116 7.61 22.64 -17.85
CA LYS A 116 6.78 22.56 -19.07
C LYS A 116 5.48 21.79 -18.84
N VAL A 117 5.53 20.72 -18.03
CA VAL A 117 4.36 19.92 -17.66
C VAL A 117 3.46 20.70 -16.70
N LEU A 118 4.04 21.44 -15.75
CA LEU A 118 3.31 22.34 -14.85
C LEU A 118 2.48 23.35 -15.65
N GLU A 119 3.14 24.10 -16.55
CA GLU A 119 2.49 25.07 -17.43
C GLU A 119 1.37 24.44 -18.31
N PHE A 120 1.56 23.20 -18.76
CA PHE A 120 0.53 22.49 -19.52
C PHE A 120 -0.75 22.33 -18.70
N TYR A 121 -0.67 21.81 -17.47
CA TYR A 121 -1.85 21.59 -16.64
C TYR A 121 -2.47 22.90 -16.15
N GLU A 122 -1.69 23.96 -15.91
CA GLU A 122 -2.22 25.29 -15.62
C GLU A 122 -3.06 25.82 -16.80
N LYS A 123 -2.57 25.69 -18.04
CA LYS A 123 -3.29 26.07 -19.26
C LYS A 123 -4.57 25.23 -19.49
N GLN A 124 -4.62 24.00 -18.95
CA GLN A 124 -5.82 23.15 -18.93
C GLN A 124 -6.79 23.49 -17.78
N ASN A 125 -6.60 24.62 -17.11
CA ASN A 125 -7.40 25.06 -15.97
C ASN A 125 -7.41 24.06 -14.79
N LYS A 126 -6.26 23.38 -14.55
CA LYS A 126 -6.03 22.42 -13.46
C LYS A 126 -4.83 22.82 -12.60
N PRO A 127 -4.73 24.08 -12.12
CA PRO A 127 -3.54 24.54 -11.40
C PRO A 127 -3.35 23.82 -10.06
N LEU A 128 -4.43 23.55 -9.32
CA LEU A 128 -4.34 22.85 -8.04
C LEU A 128 -3.75 21.43 -8.21
N PHE A 129 -4.24 20.68 -9.21
CA PHE A 129 -3.69 19.38 -9.57
C PHE A 129 -2.20 19.48 -9.94
N ALA A 130 -1.85 20.47 -10.77
CA ALA A 130 -0.49 20.64 -11.26
C ALA A 130 0.50 20.89 -10.10
N TRP A 131 0.19 21.85 -9.23
CA TRP A 131 1.07 22.24 -8.13
C TRP A 131 1.13 21.19 -7.01
N ASP A 132 0.01 20.53 -6.66
CA ASP A 132 0.04 19.44 -5.69
C ASP A 132 0.83 18.22 -6.21
N THR A 133 0.67 17.88 -7.50
CA THR A 133 1.45 16.81 -8.13
C THR A 133 2.94 17.15 -8.17
N TRP A 134 3.30 18.42 -8.43
CA TRP A 134 4.68 18.89 -8.41
C TRP A 134 5.27 18.83 -7.00
N ARG A 135 4.57 19.32 -5.98
CA ARG A 135 4.96 19.24 -4.58
C ARG A 135 5.26 17.81 -4.14
N ARG A 136 4.33 16.90 -4.42
CA ARG A 136 4.49 15.46 -4.11
C ARG A 136 5.68 14.85 -4.84
N PHE A 137 5.89 15.23 -6.10
CA PHE A 137 7.03 14.73 -6.87
C PHE A 137 8.37 15.23 -6.30
N LEU A 138 8.48 16.51 -5.98
CA LEU A 138 9.67 17.07 -5.34
C LEU A 138 10.02 16.31 -4.06
N HIS A 139 9.06 16.12 -3.17
CA HIS A 139 9.24 15.40 -1.91
C HIS A 139 9.69 13.95 -2.15
N MET A 140 8.88 13.18 -2.88
CA MET A 140 9.13 11.75 -3.11
C MET A 140 10.44 11.51 -3.85
N PHE A 141 10.68 12.23 -4.94
CA PHE A 141 11.89 12.07 -5.72
C PHE A 141 13.14 12.37 -4.88
N SER A 142 13.11 13.46 -4.12
CA SER A 142 14.24 13.86 -3.29
C SER A 142 14.49 12.90 -2.12
N HIS A 143 13.43 12.39 -1.52
CA HIS A 143 13.56 11.35 -0.49
C HIS A 143 14.18 10.07 -1.07
N VAL A 144 13.65 9.56 -2.18
CA VAL A 144 14.08 8.27 -2.74
C VAL A 144 15.45 8.37 -3.43
N VAL A 145 15.70 9.43 -4.20
CA VAL A 145 16.92 9.57 -5.01
C VAL A 145 18.07 10.16 -4.20
N TYR A 146 17.82 11.24 -3.48
CA TYR A 146 18.86 11.99 -2.75
C TYR A 146 18.92 11.64 -1.27
N LYS A 147 18.04 10.74 -0.79
CA LYS A 147 17.98 10.29 0.62
C LYS A 147 17.77 11.45 1.60
N ILE A 148 17.04 12.49 1.16
CA ILE A 148 16.61 13.56 2.06
C ILE A 148 15.46 13.01 2.90
N GLU A 149 15.57 13.08 4.22
CA GLU A 149 14.56 12.53 5.13
C GLU A 149 13.21 13.26 5.00
N HIS A 150 12.11 12.51 5.12
CA HIS A 150 10.74 13.04 5.06
C HIS A 150 10.54 14.20 6.03
N PHE A 151 11.09 14.08 7.23
CA PHE A 151 10.98 15.06 8.31
C PHE A 151 11.22 16.52 7.85
N TYR A 152 12.18 16.78 6.98
CA TYR A 152 12.47 18.15 6.52
C TYR A 152 11.37 18.73 5.64
N PHE A 153 10.73 17.90 4.83
CA PHE A 153 9.60 18.30 4.01
C PHE A 153 8.32 18.47 4.85
N ASP A 154 8.10 17.57 5.79
CA ASP A 154 6.97 17.61 6.72
C ASP A 154 7.06 18.86 7.62
N GLU A 155 8.26 19.22 8.12
CA GLU A 155 8.48 20.43 8.92
C GLU A 155 8.12 21.71 8.15
N ILE A 156 8.47 21.80 6.85
CA ILE A 156 8.10 22.94 6.00
C ILE A 156 6.58 22.99 5.85
N LEU A 157 5.95 21.86 5.54
CA LEU A 157 4.51 21.77 5.34
C LEU A 157 3.73 22.12 6.62
N ASP A 158 4.10 21.51 7.74
CA ASP A 158 3.45 21.74 9.04
C ASP A 158 3.62 23.19 9.51
N SER A 159 4.83 23.76 9.32
CA SER A 159 5.10 25.17 9.65
C SER A 159 4.27 26.12 8.79
N TYR A 160 4.10 25.80 7.52
CA TYR A 160 3.26 26.58 6.62
C TYR A 160 1.78 26.51 7.05
N LEU A 161 1.25 25.32 7.28
CA LEU A 161 -0.13 25.11 7.71
C LEU A 161 -0.42 25.86 9.01
N LEU A 162 0.49 25.77 9.98
CA LEU A 162 0.37 26.49 11.26
C LEU A 162 0.38 28.01 11.06
N GLY A 163 1.29 28.53 10.24
CA GLY A 163 1.42 29.97 9.93
C GLY A 163 0.21 30.54 9.19
N ALA A 164 -0.39 29.74 8.30
CA ALA A 164 -1.60 30.10 7.56
C ALA A 164 -2.90 29.86 8.35
N GLY A 165 -2.84 29.24 9.53
CA GLY A 165 -4.02 28.89 10.33
C GLY A 165 -4.86 27.76 9.73
N LEU A 166 -4.27 26.91 8.87
CA LEU A 166 -4.90 25.77 8.22
C LEU A 166 -4.72 24.51 9.06
N GLN A 167 -5.72 23.63 9.05
CA GLN A 167 -5.66 22.37 9.81
C GLN A 167 -5.25 21.16 8.97
N PHE A 168 -5.51 21.19 7.67
CA PHE A 168 -5.30 20.04 6.78
C PHE A 168 -4.73 20.46 5.43
N GLU A 169 -3.91 19.62 4.83
CA GLU A 169 -3.37 19.81 3.46
C GLU A 169 -4.46 20.03 2.38
N LYS A 170 -5.64 19.45 2.57
CA LYS A 170 -6.77 19.60 1.63
C LYS A 170 -7.30 21.02 1.54
N ASP A 171 -6.98 21.87 2.53
CA ASP A 171 -7.44 23.25 2.63
C ASP A 171 -6.45 24.23 1.98
N LEU A 172 -5.30 23.71 1.47
CA LEU A 172 -4.30 24.49 0.73
C LEU A 172 -4.84 24.96 -0.62
N GLU A 173 -4.64 26.24 -0.90
CA GLU A 173 -4.89 26.84 -2.21
C GLU A 173 -3.64 26.80 -3.09
N VAL A 174 -3.78 27.17 -4.36
CA VAL A 174 -2.69 27.14 -5.35
C VAL A 174 -1.48 27.95 -4.91
N ASN A 175 -1.70 29.16 -4.37
CA ASN A 175 -0.63 30.05 -3.93
C ASN A 175 0.15 29.47 -2.74
N ASP A 176 -0.56 28.79 -1.83
CA ASP A 176 0.06 28.12 -0.69
C ASP A 176 1.02 27.02 -1.15
N ILE A 177 0.55 26.19 -2.08
CA ILE A 177 1.35 25.08 -2.62
C ILE A 177 2.56 25.60 -3.41
N GLN A 178 2.42 26.73 -4.12
CA GLN A 178 3.52 27.39 -4.82
C GLN A 178 4.64 27.79 -3.85
N GLU A 179 4.27 28.42 -2.73
CA GLU A 179 5.22 28.83 -1.71
C GLU A 179 5.90 27.62 -1.07
N ILE A 180 5.15 26.56 -0.73
CA ILE A 180 5.70 25.30 -0.19
C ILE A 180 6.69 24.69 -1.20
N CYS A 181 6.34 24.65 -2.50
CA CYS A 181 7.24 24.14 -3.55
C CYS A 181 8.53 24.95 -3.65
N SER A 182 8.46 26.27 -3.50
CA SER A 182 9.63 27.15 -3.50
C SER A 182 10.56 26.80 -2.34
N GLN A 183 10.02 26.58 -1.15
CA GLN A 183 10.80 26.18 0.03
C GLN A 183 11.39 24.77 -0.13
N TYR A 184 10.64 23.83 -0.72
CA TYR A 184 11.16 22.50 -1.05
C TYR A 184 12.33 22.56 -2.03
N LEU A 185 12.24 23.37 -3.08
CA LEU A 185 13.35 23.54 -4.05
C LEU A 185 14.59 24.13 -3.39
N THR A 186 14.44 25.11 -2.50
CA THR A 186 15.55 25.68 -1.71
C THR A 186 16.18 24.61 -0.81
N LEU A 187 15.37 23.86 -0.06
CA LEU A 187 15.86 22.76 0.78
C LEU A 187 16.64 21.72 -0.05
N ILE A 188 16.11 21.35 -1.22
CA ILE A 188 16.75 20.37 -2.09
C ILE A 188 18.10 20.90 -2.57
N GLU A 189 18.15 22.13 -3.08
CA GLU A 189 19.38 22.74 -3.59
C GLU A 189 20.44 22.85 -2.49
N ASP A 190 20.05 23.26 -1.28
CA ASP A 190 20.94 23.34 -0.12
C ASP A 190 21.53 21.97 0.27
N ARG A 191 20.73 20.90 0.13
CA ARG A 191 21.14 19.54 0.52
C ARG A 191 22.01 18.84 -0.52
N ILE A 192 21.73 19.06 -1.80
CA ILE A 192 22.43 18.35 -2.89
C ILE A 192 23.49 19.21 -3.59
N GLY A 193 23.54 20.53 -3.32
CA GLY A 193 24.50 21.47 -3.90
C GLY A 193 24.27 21.79 -5.37
N LYS A 194 23.09 21.46 -5.92
CA LYS A 194 22.68 21.74 -7.31
C LYS A 194 21.15 21.86 -7.39
N PRO A 195 20.62 22.55 -8.42
CA PRO A 195 19.16 22.62 -8.60
C PRO A 195 18.54 21.26 -8.88
N PHE A 196 17.25 21.13 -8.60
CA PHE A 196 16.45 19.94 -8.93
C PHE A 196 16.49 19.67 -10.46
N PRO A 197 16.63 18.40 -10.91
CA PRO A 197 16.79 18.08 -12.32
C PRO A 197 15.52 18.34 -13.13
N GLU A 198 15.61 19.20 -14.14
CA GLU A 198 14.53 19.49 -15.11
C GLU A 198 14.57 18.53 -16.33
N ASP A 199 15.72 17.86 -16.57
CA ASP A 199 15.84 16.85 -17.62
C ASP A 199 15.13 15.56 -17.19
N VAL A 200 14.08 15.23 -17.92
CA VAL A 200 13.24 14.05 -17.63
C VAL A 200 13.98 12.72 -17.82
N ASN A 201 15.01 12.67 -18.69
CA ASN A 201 15.83 11.48 -18.86
C ASN A 201 16.78 11.30 -17.67
N GLU A 202 17.36 12.40 -17.16
CA GLU A 202 18.13 12.37 -15.90
C GLU A 202 17.25 11.89 -14.74
N GLN A 203 16.03 12.45 -14.60
CA GLN A 203 15.08 12.01 -13.58
C GLN A 203 14.81 10.49 -13.67
N LEU A 204 14.55 9.99 -14.89
CA LEU A 204 14.24 8.58 -15.10
C LEU A 204 15.43 7.67 -14.75
N MET A 205 16.63 8.01 -15.20
CA MET A 205 17.84 7.22 -14.91
C MET A 205 18.18 7.20 -13.42
N LEU A 206 18.08 8.34 -12.75
CA LEU A 206 18.27 8.45 -11.30
C LEU A 206 17.21 7.63 -10.54
N GLY A 207 15.94 7.72 -10.98
CA GLY A 207 14.84 6.96 -10.38
C GLY A 207 15.01 5.44 -10.54
N ILE A 208 15.39 4.96 -11.72
CA ILE A 208 15.67 3.53 -11.96
C ILE A 208 16.80 3.06 -11.04
N LYS A 209 17.89 3.82 -10.95
CA LYS A 209 19.01 3.51 -10.08
C LYS A 209 18.59 3.43 -8.62
N ALA A 210 17.90 4.44 -8.11
CA ALA A 210 17.46 4.50 -6.72
C ALA A 210 16.51 3.34 -6.36
N VAL A 211 15.56 3.00 -7.24
CA VAL A 211 14.65 1.86 -7.03
C VAL A 211 15.42 0.53 -7.04
N MET A 212 16.43 0.36 -7.87
CA MET A 212 17.29 -0.84 -7.83
C MET A 212 18.11 -0.92 -6.54
N GLU A 213 18.63 0.20 -6.07
CA GLU A 213 19.40 0.30 -4.83
C GLU A 213 18.54 0.06 -3.59
N SER A 214 17.22 0.31 -3.66
CA SER A 214 16.30 0.09 -2.54
C SER A 214 16.25 -1.37 -2.07
N TRP A 215 16.67 -2.33 -2.92
CA TRP A 215 16.85 -3.73 -2.54
C TRP A 215 17.81 -3.89 -1.35
N PHE A 216 18.76 -2.96 -1.18
CA PHE A 216 19.77 -2.96 -0.12
C PHE A 216 19.46 -2.02 1.03
N ASN A 217 18.32 -1.36 1.05
CA ASN A 217 17.86 -0.60 2.19
C ASN A 217 17.72 -1.52 3.42
N GLU A 218 18.05 -1.03 4.60
CA GLU A 218 18.05 -1.81 5.85
C GLU A 218 16.70 -2.50 6.09
N ARG A 219 15.58 -1.77 5.89
CA ARG A 219 14.23 -2.31 6.00
C ARG A 219 13.96 -3.49 5.06
N ALA A 220 14.50 -3.44 3.82
CA ALA A 220 14.33 -4.52 2.85
C ALA A 220 15.18 -5.76 3.20
N ILE A 221 16.38 -5.55 3.74
CA ILE A 221 17.26 -6.62 4.25
C ILE A 221 16.61 -7.32 5.44
N ASP A 222 16.12 -6.55 6.41
CA ASP A 222 15.47 -7.10 7.60
C ASP A 222 14.21 -7.89 7.24
N TYR A 223 13.38 -7.35 6.35
CA TYR A 223 12.19 -8.06 5.88
C TYR A 223 12.55 -9.39 5.20
N ARG A 224 13.57 -9.41 4.34
CA ARG A 224 14.02 -10.66 3.70
C ARG A 224 14.51 -11.67 4.71
N ARG A 225 15.29 -11.23 5.72
CA ARG A 225 15.78 -12.11 6.78
C ARG A 225 14.64 -12.71 7.62
N ILE A 226 13.62 -11.91 7.94
CA ILE A 226 12.44 -12.34 8.72
C ILE A 226 11.58 -13.34 7.94
N ASN A 227 11.50 -13.19 6.61
CA ASN A 227 10.61 -13.97 5.75
C ASN A 227 11.35 -15.03 4.91
N ASP A 228 12.61 -15.34 5.23
CA ASP A 228 13.45 -16.33 4.53
C ASP A 228 13.46 -16.11 3.00
N ILE A 229 13.61 -14.85 2.57
CA ILE A 229 13.70 -14.48 1.15
C ILE A 229 15.18 -14.43 0.76
N PRO A 230 15.61 -15.19 -0.28
CA PRO A 230 16.98 -15.18 -0.75
C PRO A 230 17.47 -13.79 -1.20
N GLU A 231 18.72 -13.46 -0.86
CA GLU A 231 19.31 -12.16 -1.18
C GLU A 231 19.57 -11.98 -2.68
N ASP A 232 19.77 -13.09 -3.39
CA ASP A 232 20.11 -13.13 -4.82
C ASP A 232 18.90 -12.97 -5.74
N PHE A 233 17.67 -12.85 -5.21
CA PHE A 233 16.49 -12.62 -6.07
C PHE A 233 16.54 -11.28 -6.81
N GLY A 234 17.07 -10.24 -6.18
CA GLY A 234 17.08 -8.89 -6.75
C GLY A 234 15.67 -8.30 -6.95
N THR A 235 15.59 -7.21 -7.67
CA THR A 235 14.33 -6.55 -8.04
C THR A 235 14.29 -6.22 -9.52
N ALA A 236 13.17 -6.45 -10.18
CA ALA A 236 12.83 -5.82 -11.44
C ALA A 236 12.36 -4.39 -11.20
N VAL A 237 12.32 -3.57 -12.26
CA VAL A 237 11.77 -2.21 -12.19
C VAL A 237 10.68 -2.05 -13.24
N ASN A 238 9.48 -1.70 -12.80
CA ASN A 238 8.32 -1.49 -13.67
C ASN A 238 8.17 -0.01 -13.97
N ILE A 239 8.29 0.35 -15.24
CA ILE A 239 8.03 1.69 -15.76
C ILE A 239 6.64 1.69 -16.36
N GLN A 240 5.75 2.52 -15.82
CA GLN A 240 4.35 2.51 -16.22
C GLN A 240 3.83 3.94 -16.37
N ARG A 241 3.00 4.17 -17.40
CA ARG A 241 2.29 5.45 -17.54
C ARG A 241 1.47 5.74 -16.29
N MET A 242 1.58 6.96 -15.80
CA MET A 242 0.73 7.45 -14.72
C MET A 242 -0.72 7.62 -15.19
N VAL A 243 -1.64 7.29 -14.31
CA VAL A 243 -3.06 7.63 -14.36
C VAL A 243 -3.43 8.28 -13.03
N PHE A 244 -4.29 9.28 -13.06
CA PHE A 244 -4.44 10.22 -11.95
C PHE A 244 -5.82 10.12 -11.29
N GLY A 245 -5.87 9.54 -10.09
CA GLY A 245 -7.06 9.53 -9.24
C GLY A 245 -7.35 10.87 -8.56
N ASN A 246 -6.43 11.84 -8.68
CA ASN A 246 -6.58 13.20 -8.15
C ASN A 246 -6.79 14.27 -9.22
N LEU A 247 -7.10 13.88 -10.47
CA LEU A 247 -7.19 14.81 -11.61
C LEU A 247 -8.39 15.77 -11.49
N ASP A 248 -9.54 15.27 -11.05
CA ASP A 248 -10.81 16.00 -10.93
C ASP A 248 -11.83 15.23 -10.06
N ASP A 249 -13.08 15.72 -9.99
CA ASP A 249 -14.16 15.10 -9.19
C ASP A 249 -14.67 13.76 -9.73
N GLU A 250 -14.37 13.44 -10.98
CA GLU A 250 -14.66 12.16 -11.63
C GLU A 250 -13.44 11.22 -11.58
N SER A 251 -12.50 11.51 -10.67
CA SER A 251 -11.29 10.74 -10.49
C SER A 251 -11.17 10.24 -9.04
N ALA A 252 -10.71 9.01 -8.89
CA ALA A 252 -10.58 8.33 -7.61
C ALA A 252 -9.47 7.26 -7.66
N THR A 253 -9.03 6.83 -6.52
CA THR A 253 -8.16 5.64 -6.37
C THR A 253 -8.73 4.70 -5.34
N GLY A 254 -8.43 3.40 -5.44
CA GLY A 254 -9.00 2.42 -4.53
C GLY A 254 -8.26 1.09 -4.51
N VAL A 255 -8.63 0.30 -3.52
CA VAL A 255 -8.24 -1.10 -3.37
C VAL A 255 -9.48 -1.95 -3.17
N VAL A 256 -9.57 -3.06 -3.87
CA VAL A 256 -10.72 -3.96 -3.80
C VAL A 256 -10.30 -5.42 -3.75
N PHE A 257 -10.93 -6.18 -2.88
CA PHE A 257 -10.83 -7.63 -2.80
C PHE A 257 -11.95 -8.27 -3.61
N SER A 258 -11.62 -9.31 -4.38
CA SER A 258 -12.62 -10.05 -5.18
C SER A 258 -13.65 -10.80 -4.33
N ARG A 259 -13.29 -11.14 -3.08
CA ARG A 259 -14.18 -11.63 -2.01
C ARG A 259 -13.86 -10.93 -0.71
N ASN A 260 -14.81 -10.87 0.20
CA ASN A 260 -14.58 -10.27 1.51
C ASN A 260 -13.54 -11.07 2.32
N PRO A 261 -12.37 -10.49 2.64
CA PRO A 261 -11.31 -11.20 3.35
C PRO A 261 -11.62 -11.44 4.85
N GLN A 262 -12.72 -10.89 5.37
CA GLN A 262 -13.13 -11.02 6.77
C GLN A 262 -14.14 -12.16 6.98
N ASP A 263 -15.13 -12.30 6.08
CA ASP A 263 -16.21 -13.28 6.20
C ASP A 263 -16.23 -14.31 5.06
N GLY A 264 -15.35 -14.18 4.08
CA GLY A 264 -15.21 -15.07 2.92
C GLY A 264 -16.32 -14.97 1.88
N LYS A 265 -17.33 -14.14 2.07
CA LYS A 265 -18.47 -14.02 1.15
C LYS A 265 -18.04 -13.51 -0.22
N LYS A 266 -18.66 -14.07 -1.26
CA LYS A 266 -18.42 -13.71 -2.66
C LYS A 266 -19.10 -12.38 -2.98
N ARG A 267 -18.43 -11.29 -2.63
CA ARG A 267 -18.78 -9.90 -2.95
C ARG A 267 -17.55 -9.04 -2.89
N LEU A 268 -17.50 -7.99 -3.70
CA LEU A 268 -16.43 -7.03 -3.62
C LEU A 268 -16.38 -6.38 -2.23
N LYS A 269 -15.18 -6.30 -1.67
CA LYS A 269 -14.91 -5.61 -0.41
C LYS A 269 -13.70 -4.73 -0.60
N GLY A 270 -13.80 -3.45 -0.25
CA GLY A 270 -12.67 -2.55 -0.42
C GLY A 270 -13.01 -1.11 -0.09
N GLU A 271 -12.09 -0.24 -0.46
CA GLU A 271 -12.09 1.16 -0.09
C GLU A 271 -11.63 2.02 -1.26
N TYR A 272 -12.15 3.25 -1.36
CA TYR A 272 -11.73 4.21 -2.38
C TYR A 272 -11.71 5.63 -1.81
N ILE A 273 -10.95 6.51 -2.45
CA ILE A 273 -10.85 7.93 -2.11
C ILE A 273 -10.95 8.75 -3.40
N ILE A 274 -11.83 9.75 -3.40
CA ILE A 274 -11.95 10.71 -4.50
C ILE A 274 -10.80 11.71 -4.44
N ARG A 275 -10.37 12.22 -5.59
CA ARG A 275 -9.28 13.20 -5.73
C ARG A 275 -8.02 12.80 -4.94
N SER A 276 -7.57 11.56 -5.11
CA SER A 276 -6.42 11.02 -4.38
C SER A 276 -5.53 10.17 -5.26
N GLN A 277 -4.25 10.11 -4.93
CA GLN A 277 -3.31 9.17 -5.52
C GLN A 277 -3.26 7.87 -4.71
N GLY A 278 -2.74 6.78 -5.31
CA GLY A 278 -2.69 5.47 -4.67
C GLY A 278 -1.99 5.44 -3.31
N GLU A 279 -1.01 6.32 -3.11
CA GLU A 279 -0.29 6.46 -1.84
C GLU A 279 -1.19 6.91 -0.70
N ASP A 280 -2.16 7.78 -0.96
CA ASP A 280 -3.07 8.31 0.06
C ASP A 280 -3.93 7.21 0.70
N ILE A 281 -4.22 6.11 -0.04
CA ILE A 281 -4.94 4.93 0.51
C ILE A 281 -4.01 4.06 1.34
N VAL A 282 -2.80 3.80 0.83
CA VAL A 282 -1.86 2.85 1.45
C VAL A 282 -1.23 3.44 2.71
N SER A 283 -0.95 4.75 2.72
CA SER A 283 -0.41 5.46 3.88
C SER A 283 -1.42 5.63 5.01
N GLY A 284 -2.72 5.67 4.70
CA GLY A 284 -3.77 5.88 5.69
C GLY A 284 -4.01 7.33 6.10
N PHE A 285 -3.41 8.31 5.43
CA PHE A 285 -3.58 9.75 5.72
C PHE A 285 -5.01 10.25 5.55
N LYS A 286 -5.78 9.64 4.65
CA LYS A 286 -7.18 9.98 4.39
C LYS A 286 -8.10 8.85 4.81
N THR A 287 -9.31 9.19 5.23
CA THR A 287 -10.35 8.19 5.51
C THR A 287 -10.99 7.75 4.21
N PRO A 288 -10.85 6.48 3.83
CA PRO A 288 -11.46 5.96 2.62
C PRO A 288 -12.97 5.74 2.77
N TRP A 289 -13.65 5.60 1.64
CA TRP A 289 -15.07 5.32 1.51
C TRP A 289 -15.31 3.89 1.05
N ALA A 290 -16.48 3.35 1.37
CA ALA A 290 -16.82 1.98 1.03
C ALA A 290 -16.99 1.78 -0.48
N ILE A 291 -16.57 0.62 -1.00
CA ILE A 291 -16.79 0.21 -2.40
C ILE A 291 -18.26 -0.08 -2.66
N SER A 292 -18.95 -0.83 -1.76
CA SER A 292 -20.32 -1.28 -1.94
C SER A 292 -21.29 -0.62 -0.96
N ASN A 293 -22.57 -0.56 -1.33
CA ASN A 293 -23.64 -0.07 -0.47
C ASN A 293 -23.81 -0.91 0.80
N ILE A 294 -23.55 -2.22 0.72
CA ILE A 294 -23.67 -3.14 1.86
C ILE A 294 -22.66 -2.81 2.96
N ASP A 295 -21.50 -2.27 2.58
CA ASP A 295 -20.42 -1.94 3.52
C ASP A 295 -20.49 -0.50 4.03
N LYS A 296 -21.45 0.27 3.56
CA LYS A 296 -21.73 1.63 4.00
C LYS A 296 -22.36 1.57 5.40
N GLY A 297 -21.65 2.02 6.43
CA GLY A 297 -22.17 2.07 7.79
C GLY A 297 -23.37 3.02 7.93
N GLU A 298 -24.24 2.78 8.90
CA GLU A 298 -25.44 3.59 9.16
C GLU A 298 -25.16 5.09 9.41
N SER A 299 -23.95 5.40 9.86
CA SER A 299 -23.53 6.79 10.16
C SER A 299 -23.12 7.61 8.95
N SER A 300 -23.03 7.05 7.75
CA SER A 300 -22.49 7.75 6.56
C SER A 300 -23.53 7.99 5.47
N SER A 301 -24.73 8.46 5.83
CA SER A 301 -25.81 8.77 4.88
C SER A 301 -25.46 9.83 3.83
N THR A 302 -24.43 10.65 4.06
CA THR A 302 -24.00 11.73 3.16
C THR A 302 -22.86 11.33 2.21
N ILE A 303 -22.15 10.21 2.48
CA ILE A 303 -21.01 9.76 1.69
C ILE A 303 -21.46 8.66 0.73
N LEU A 304 -21.23 8.84 -0.55
CA LEU A 304 -21.59 7.84 -1.58
C LEU A 304 -20.57 6.69 -1.57
N SER A 305 -21.04 5.45 -1.77
CA SER A 305 -20.16 4.32 -2.09
C SER A 305 -19.64 4.44 -3.53
N LEU A 306 -18.61 3.65 -3.90
CA LEU A 306 -18.16 3.58 -5.30
C LEU A 306 -19.29 3.12 -6.23
N GLU A 307 -20.11 2.15 -5.75
CA GLU A 307 -21.26 1.62 -6.47
C GLU A 307 -22.27 2.72 -6.82
N GLU A 308 -22.48 3.70 -5.94
CA GLU A 308 -23.35 4.86 -6.17
C GLU A 308 -22.68 5.93 -7.03
N LYS A 309 -21.44 6.29 -6.73
CA LYS A 309 -20.73 7.40 -7.38
C LYS A 309 -20.24 7.04 -8.78
N PHE A 310 -19.71 5.82 -8.97
CA PHE A 310 -19.14 5.34 -10.23
C PHE A 310 -19.73 3.98 -10.65
N PRO A 311 -21.03 3.87 -10.92
CA PRO A 311 -21.72 2.59 -11.14
C PRO A 311 -21.18 1.79 -12.33
N ILE A 312 -20.69 2.45 -13.38
CA ILE A 312 -20.08 1.79 -14.53
C ILE A 312 -18.75 1.15 -14.13
N CYS A 313 -17.86 1.92 -13.47
CA CYS A 313 -16.57 1.43 -13.01
C CYS A 313 -16.73 0.29 -11.96
N TYR A 314 -17.74 0.36 -11.10
CA TYR A 314 -18.05 -0.69 -10.15
C TYR A 314 -18.37 -2.03 -10.85
N LYS A 315 -19.25 -2.00 -11.86
CA LYS A 315 -19.59 -3.20 -12.67
C LYS A 315 -18.38 -3.74 -13.44
N GLU A 316 -17.52 -2.86 -13.94
CA GLU A 316 -16.27 -3.27 -14.58
C GLU A 316 -15.33 -3.92 -13.56
N LEU A 317 -15.20 -3.38 -12.35
CA LEU A 317 -14.42 -3.98 -11.26
C LEU A 317 -14.93 -5.37 -10.90
N GLU A 318 -16.25 -5.58 -10.78
CA GLU A 318 -16.84 -6.90 -10.54
C GLU A 318 -16.42 -7.89 -11.63
N LYS A 319 -16.57 -7.50 -12.90
CA LYS A 319 -16.20 -8.33 -14.06
C LYS A 319 -14.71 -8.68 -14.07
N PHE A 320 -13.83 -7.70 -13.84
CA PHE A 320 -12.39 -7.91 -13.86
C PHE A 320 -11.91 -8.70 -12.65
N SER A 321 -12.47 -8.44 -11.48
CA SER A 321 -12.18 -9.21 -10.26
C SER A 321 -12.53 -10.69 -10.44
N GLN A 322 -13.70 -11.00 -11.02
CA GLN A 322 -14.10 -12.37 -11.31
C GLN A 322 -13.17 -13.02 -12.35
N LYS A 323 -12.75 -12.27 -13.38
CA LYS A 323 -11.84 -12.77 -14.42
C LYS A 323 -10.47 -13.12 -13.84
N LEU A 324 -9.94 -12.29 -12.95
CA LEU A 324 -8.68 -12.51 -12.26
C LEU A 324 -8.79 -13.69 -11.27
N GLU A 325 -9.86 -13.75 -10.49
CA GLU A 325 -10.11 -14.83 -9.55
C GLU A 325 -10.20 -16.20 -10.26
N ASN A 326 -10.92 -16.26 -11.38
CA ASN A 326 -11.02 -17.48 -12.20
C ASN A 326 -9.66 -17.89 -12.78
N TYR A 327 -8.84 -16.94 -13.21
CA TYR A 327 -7.54 -17.25 -13.78
C TYR A 327 -6.53 -17.73 -12.73
N PHE A 328 -6.46 -17.04 -11.59
CA PHE A 328 -5.51 -17.37 -10.54
C PHE A 328 -6.00 -18.44 -9.55
N SER A 329 -7.27 -18.82 -9.63
CA SER A 329 -7.92 -19.74 -8.68
C SER A 329 -7.72 -19.32 -7.21
N CYS A 330 -7.69 -18.03 -6.95
CA CYS A 330 -7.56 -17.47 -5.60
C CYS A 330 -8.11 -16.05 -5.53
N VAL A 331 -8.51 -15.64 -4.32
CA VAL A 331 -8.98 -14.27 -4.07
C VAL A 331 -7.92 -13.26 -4.42
N GLN A 332 -8.31 -12.20 -5.08
CA GLN A 332 -7.43 -11.14 -5.55
C GLN A 332 -7.60 -9.86 -4.73
N ASP A 333 -6.48 -9.22 -4.46
CA ASP A 333 -6.33 -7.85 -3.95
C ASP A 333 -5.91 -6.98 -5.14
N ILE A 334 -6.77 -6.03 -5.53
CA ILE A 334 -6.67 -5.29 -6.78
C ILE A 334 -6.56 -3.80 -6.45
N GLU A 335 -5.46 -3.19 -6.87
CA GLU A 335 -5.29 -1.73 -6.85
C GLU A 335 -5.85 -1.14 -8.14
N PHE A 336 -6.70 -0.13 -8.03
CA PHE A 336 -7.31 0.52 -9.19
C PHE A 336 -7.29 2.06 -9.08
N THR A 337 -7.39 2.71 -10.23
CA THR A 337 -7.59 4.16 -10.33
C THR A 337 -8.71 4.44 -11.33
N ILE A 338 -9.55 5.41 -11.02
CA ILE A 338 -10.51 6.00 -11.95
C ILE A 338 -9.96 7.37 -12.34
N GLU A 339 -9.68 7.57 -13.61
CA GLU A 339 -9.20 8.83 -14.17
C GLU A 339 -10.28 9.40 -15.09
N ALA A 340 -10.88 10.53 -14.72
CA ALA A 340 -11.96 11.16 -15.48
C ALA A 340 -13.07 10.16 -15.89
N GLY A 341 -13.57 9.37 -14.93
CA GLY A 341 -14.61 8.37 -15.14
C GLY A 341 -14.18 7.07 -15.80
N LYS A 342 -12.90 6.90 -16.15
CA LYS A 342 -12.36 5.67 -16.77
C LYS A 342 -11.58 4.84 -15.76
N LEU A 343 -11.95 3.55 -15.65
CA LEU A 343 -11.28 2.59 -14.78
C LEU A 343 -9.94 2.13 -15.34
N TRP A 344 -8.94 2.01 -14.45
CA TRP A 344 -7.63 1.44 -14.70
C TRP A 344 -7.24 0.47 -13.59
N ILE A 345 -6.67 -0.68 -13.93
CA ILE A 345 -6.16 -1.67 -12.99
C ILE A 345 -4.65 -1.51 -12.90
N LEU A 346 -4.14 -1.19 -11.71
CA LEU A 346 -2.73 -0.87 -11.50
C LEU A 346 -1.91 -2.08 -11.05
N GLN A 347 -2.53 -2.97 -10.28
CA GLN A 347 -1.90 -4.16 -9.72
C GLN A 347 -2.97 -5.16 -9.31
N SER A 348 -2.64 -6.45 -9.40
CA SER A 348 -3.40 -7.53 -8.77
C SER A 348 -2.42 -8.49 -8.09
N ARG A 349 -2.79 -8.96 -6.92
CA ARG A 349 -2.03 -9.94 -6.15
C ARG A 349 -2.98 -10.86 -5.39
N ARG A 350 -2.48 -12.02 -4.97
CA ARG A 350 -3.23 -12.90 -4.07
C ARG A 350 -3.57 -12.14 -2.78
N ALA A 351 -4.84 -12.16 -2.41
CA ALA A 351 -5.31 -11.55 -1.17
C ALA A 351 -4.97 -12.42 0.03
N GLU A 352 -4.58 -11.76 1.12
CA GLU A 352 -4.51 -12.38 2.43
C GLU A 352 -5.88 -12.27 3.10
N SER A 353 -6.35 -13.38 3.67
CA SER A 353 -7.61 -13.44 4.42
C SER A 353 -7.38 -14.10 5.77
N ASN A 354 -8.28 -13.83 6.72
CA ASN A 354 -8.26 -14.56 7.98
C ASN A 354 -8.62 -16.04 7.74
N ILE A 355 -8.31 -16.89 8.71
CA ILE A 355 -8.46 -18.34 8.52
C ILE A 355 -9.93 -18.75 8.35
N GLU A 356 -10.86 -18.11 9.05
CA GLU A 356 -12.30 -18.39 8.94
C GLU A 356 -12.82 -18.05 7.55
N ALA A 357 -12.51 -16.84 7.06
CA ALA A 357 -12.83 -16.44 5.70
C ALA A 357 -12.15 -17.36 4.67
N SER A 358 -10.90 -17.76 4.89
CA SER A 358 -10.19 -18.69 4.00
C SER A 358 -10.91 -20.02 3.86
N LEU A 359 -11.44 -20.58 4.97
CA LEU A 359 -12.21 -21.83 4.93
C LEU A 359 -13.52 -21.67 4.14
N VAL A 360 -14.23 -20.55 4.34
CA VAL A 360 -15.45 -20.24 3.57
C VAL A 360 -15.11 -20.11 2.08
N ILE A 361 -14.08 -19.33 1.75
CA ILE A 361 -13.60 -19.12 0.39
C ILE A 361 -13.25 -20.45 -0.27
N PHE A 362 -12.46 -21.30 0.38
CA PHE A 362 -12.08 -22.61 -0.16
C PHE A 362 -13.29 -23.53 -0.40
N CYS A 363 -14.24 -23.57 0.54
CA CYS A 363 -15.47 -24.32 0.37
C CYS A 363 -16.27 -23.85 -0.85
N ASP A 364 -16.38 -22.55 -1.05
CA ASP A 364 -17.14 -21.99 -2.16
C ASP A 364 -16.38 -22.15 -3.50
N MET A 365 -15.07 -21.95 -3.52
CA MET A 365 -14.25 -22.18 -4.73
C MET A 365 -14.27 -23.65 -5.17
N VAL A 366 -14.31 -24.60 -4.24
CA VAL A 366 -14.49 -26.02 -4.57
C VAL A 366 -15.87 -26.28 -5.18
N LYS A 367 -16.95 -25.72 -4.62
CA LYS A 367 -18.31 -25.82 -5.18
C LYS A 367 -18.41 -25.19 -6.58
N GLU A 368 -17.68 -24.10 -6.81
CA GLU A 368 -17.59 -23.39 -8.10
C GLU A 368 -16.69 -24.12 -9.11
N GLY A 369 -15.95 -25.16 -8.70
CA GLY A 369 -15.03 -25.91 -9.55
C GLY A 369 -13.73 -25.16 -9.89
N LEU A 370 -13.39 -24.10 -9.16
CA LEU A 370 -12.17 -23.31 -9.36
C LEU A 370 -10.93 -24.01 -8.80
N ILE A 371 -11.11 -24.76 -7.71
CA ILE A 371 -10.04 -25.53 -7.05
C ILE A 371 -10.57 -26.90 -6.63
N THR A 372 -9.67 -27.87 -6.47
CA THR A 372 -9.99 -29.21 -6.00
C THR A 372 -9.88 -29.29 -4.47
N LYS A 373 -10.55 -30.28 -3.87
CA LYS A 373 -10.41 -30.57 -2.43
C LYS A 373 -8.97 -30.90 -2.03
N GLN A 374 -8.21 -31.54 -2.91
CA GLN A 374 -6.81 -31.89 -2.68
C GLN A 374 -5.94 -30.63 -2.61
N GLU A 375 -6.13 -29.70 -3.55
CA GLU A 375 -5.41 -28.41 -3.53
C GLU A 375 -5.73 -27.61 -2.27
N VAL A 376 -6.99 -27.62 -1.82
CA VAL A 376 -7.35 -26.99 -0.53
C VAL A 376 -6.56 -27.58 0.62
N ILE A 377 -6.56 -28.92 0.76
CA ILE A 377 -5.86 -29.59 1.87
C ILE A 377 -4.37 -29.28 1.86
N LEU A 378 -3.75 -29.24 0.68
CA LEU A 378 -2.32 -28.90 0.53
C LEU A 378 -2.01 -27.42 0.81
N SER A 379 -2.99 -26.53 0.65
CA SER A 379 -2.85 -25.09 0.89
C SER A 379 -3.18 -24.66 2.33
N LEU A 380 -3.79 -25.55 3.12
CA LEU A 380 -4.13 -25.27 4.50
C LEU A 380 -2.89 -25.20 5.40
N ASP A 381 -2.76 -24.09 6.08
CA ASP A 381 -1.75 -23.89 7.11
C ASP A 381 -2.29 -24.45 8.46
N ILE A 382 -1.73 -25.57 8.88
CA ILE A 382 -2.17 -26.27 10.10
C ILE A 382 -2.00 -25.39 11.34
N GLU A 383 -0.93 -24.60 11.43
CA GLU A 383 -0.71 -23.69 12.56
C GLU A 383 -1.79 -22.59 12.61
N LYS A 384 -2.26 -22.14 11.46
CA LYS A 384 -3.38 -21.18 11.39
C LYS A 384 -4.71 -21.82 11.78
N ILE A 385 -4.93 -23.10 11.45
CA ILE A 385 -6.15 -23.82 11.86
C ILE A 385 -6.15 -24.02 13.39
N GLU A 386 -5.03 -24.36 13.98
CA GLU A 386 -4.92 -24.49 15.44
C GLU A 386 -5.26 -23.16 16.16
N LYS A 387 -5.00 -22.01 15.52
CA LYS A 387 -5.41 -20.70 16.04
C LYS A 387 -6.93 -20.47 16.07
N LEU A 388 -7.73 -21.17 15.24
CA LEU A 388 -9.21 -21.15 15.36
C LEU A 388 -9.69 -21.77 16.68
N LEU A 389 -8.88 -22.63 17.27
CA LEU A 389 -9.14 -23.22 18.60
C LEU A 389 -8.66 -22.29 19.72
N SER A 390 -8.19 -21.08 19.38
CA SER A 390 -7.67 -20.12 20.35
C SER A 390 -8.78 -19.50 21.21
N PRO A 391 -8.46 -19.04 22.42
CA PRO A 391 -9.44 -18.54 23.37
C PRO A 391 -10.19 -17.30 22.84
N ILE A 392 -11.48 -17.27 23.05
CA ILE A 392 -12.36 -16.13 22.84
C ILE A 392 -12.59 -15.40 24.17
N ILE A 393 -12.94 -14.12 24.12
CA ILE A 393 -13.32 -13.38 25.32
C ILE A 393 -14.57 -14.02 25.92
N ASP A 394 -14.51 -14.33 27.22
CA ASP A 394 -15.71 -14.80 27.94
C ASP A 394 -16.85 -13.75 27.80
N PRO A 395 -18.05 -14.14 27.30
CA PRO A 395 -19.19 -13.22 27.20
C PRO A 395 -19.59 -12.57 28.53
N LYS A 396 -19.18 -13.15 29.65
CA LYS A 396 -19.40 -12.60 31.01
C LYS A 396 -18.40 -11.52 31.39
N ASN A 397 -17.41 -11.25 30.53
CA ASN A 397 -16.40 -10.25 30.81
C ASN A 397 -17.02 -8.84 30.83
N LYS A 398 -16.74 -8.09 31.91
CA LYS A 398 -17.28 -6.75 32.13
C LYS A 398 -16.24 -5.64 31.95
N ASN A 399 -15.15 -5.92 31.21
CA ASN A 399 -14.14 -4.90 30.97
C ASN A 399 -14.71 -3.72 30.19
N GLU A 400 -14.31 -2.54 30.57
CA GLU A 400 -14.73 -1.30 29.91
C GLU A 400 -14.15 -1.21 28.49
N ILE A 401 -15.02 -0.91 27.53
CA ILE A 401 -14.61 -0.63 26.16
C ILE A 401 -14.11 0.84 26.12
N LEU A 402 -12.84 1.02 25.80
CA LEU A 402 -12.23 2.33 25.64
C LEU A 402 -12.66 2.98 24.31
N THR A 403 -12.59 2.22 23.23
CA THR A 403 -12.95 2.64 21.87
C THR A 403 -13.13 1.45 20.95
N ARG A 404 -13.53 1.74 19.71
CA ARG A 404 -13.59 0.78 18.61
C ARG A 404 -12.83 1.32 17.40
N GLY A 405 -12.05 0.42 16.78
CA GLY A 405 -11.41 0.65 15.49
C GLY A 405 -11.90 -0.37 14.46
N LEU A 406 -11.19 -0.45 13.34
CA LEU A 406 -11.46 -1.44 12.30
C LEU A 406 -10.78 -2.77 12.67
N PRO A 407 -11.49 -3.92 12.59
CA PRO A 407 -10.97 -5.24 12.88
C PRO A 407 -10.04 -5.71 11.74
N ALA A 408 -8.77 -5.34 11.81
CA ALA A 408 -7.83 -5.49 10.70
C ALA A 408 -7.19 -6.88 10.61
N SER A 409 -6.97 -7.55 11.75
CA SER A 409 -6.47 -8.93 11.81
C SER A 409 -6.98 -9.61 13.07
N LEU A 410 -7.48 -10.82 12.91
CA LEU A 410 -8.18 -11.60 13.93
C LEU A 410 -7.37 -11.87 15.21
N GLY A 411 -8.11 -12.30 16.22
CA GLY A 411 -7.63 -12.74 17.53
C GLY A 411 -7.92 -11.73 18.63
N VAL A 412 -7.68 -12.18 19.85
CA VAL A 412 -7.78 -11.37 21.06
C VAL A 412 -6.45 -11.40 21.79
N VAL A 413 -5.92 -10.25 22.11
CA VAL A 413 -4.67 -10.14 22.86
C VAL A 413 -4.76 -9.08 23.94
N SER A 414 -4.40 -9.49 25.17
CA SER A 414 -4.12 -8.58 26.30
C SER A 414 -2.62 -8.37 26.41
N GLY A 415 -2.18 -7.14 26.53
CA GLY A 415 -0.74 -6.83 26.63
C GLY A 415 -0.48 -5.42 27.14
N MET A 416 0.77 -5.17 27.49
CA MET A 416 1.25 -3.87 27.93
C MET A 416 1.35 -2.92 26.73
N VAL A 417 0.84 -1.72 26.88
CA VAL A 417 0.97 -0.63 25.90
C VAL A 417 2.44 -0.25 25.75
N VAL A 418 2.92 -0.20 24.51
CA VAL A 418 4.25 0.27 24.15
C VAL A 418 4.19 1.16 22.91
N PHE A 419 5.04 2.18 22.85
CA PHE A 419 5.06 3.14 21.76
C PHE A 419 6.32 3.05 20.90
N ASP A 420 7.36 2.35 21.38
CA ASP A 420 8.63 2.21 20.68
C ASP A 420 9.21 0.79 20.78
N PHE A 421 10.15 0.49 19.88
CA PHE A 421 10.80 -0.81 19.80
C PHE A 421 11.67 -1.14 21.04
N GLU A 422 12.37 -0.16 21.62
CA GLU A 422 13.27 -0.38 22.75
C GLU A 422 12.50 -0.82 23.99
N THR A 423 11.39 -0.13 24.30
CA THR A 423 10.52 -0.48 25.41
C THR A 423 9.85 -1.83 25.19
N LEU A 424 9.43 -2.10 23.93
CA LEU A 424 8.86 -3.40 23.56
C LEU A 424 9.82 -4.55 23.88
N ILE A 425 11.09 -4.44 23.50
CA ILE A 425 12.10 -5.47 23.79
C ILE A 425 12.35 -5.64 25.29
N LYS A 426 12.33 -4.55 26.06
CA LYS A 426 12.46 -4.61 27.53
C LYS A 426 11.35 -5.46 28.16
N PHE A 427 10.09 -5.28 27.72
CA PHE A 427 8.96 -6.08 28.23
C PHE A 427 8.98 -7.52 27.70
N LYS A 428 9.33 -7.72 26.43
CA LYS A 428 9.46 -9.05 25.83
C LYS A 428 10.51 -9.91 26.56
N ASN A 429 11.64 -9.34 26.93
CA ASN A 429 12.67 -10.01 27.71
C ASN A 429 12.19 -10.45 29.11
N LYS A 430 11.17 -9.76 29.64
CA LYS A 430 10.47 -10.16 30.88
C LYS A 430 9.32 -11.14 30.63
N LYS A 431 9.20 -11.70 29.41
CA LYS A 431 8.11 -12.59 28.96
C LYS A 431 6.70 -11.96 29.05
N GLN A 432 6.61 -10.66 28.96
CA GLN A 432 5.33 -9.93 28.98
C GLN A 432 4.82 -9.72 27.56
N LYS A 433 3.51 -9.92 27.35
CA LYS A 433 2.87 -9.61 26.08
C LYS A 433 2.74 -8.09 25.91
N THR A 434 2.96 -7.59 24.70
CA THR A 434 2.93 -6.16 24.38
C THR A 434 1.97 -5.85 23.26
N ILE A 435 1.33 -4.68 23.33
CA ILE A 435 0.54 -4.10 22.24
C ILE A 435 1.25 -2.84 21.80
N LEU A 436 1.68 -2.82 20.54
CA LEU A 436 2.32 -1.67 19.91
C LEU A 436 1.24 -0.67 19.51
N VAL A 437 1.31 0.56 20.05
CA VAL A 437 0.33 1.62 19.83
C VAL A 437 0.99 2.75 19.07
N LEU A 438 0.52 3.02 17.84
CA LEU A 438 1.08 4.03 16.95
C LEU A 438 -0.03 4.86 16.31
N LYS A 439 0.30 6.05 15.84
CA LYS A 439 -0.62 6.87 15.04
C LYS A 439 -0.97 6.14 13.76
N GLU A 440 0.05 5.72 13.05
CA GLU A 440 0.03 4.86 11.87
C GLU A 440 1.32 4.03 11.87
N THR A 441 1.44 3.04 11.00
CA THR A 441 2.68 2.28 10.84
C THR A 441 3.30 2.53 9.48
N ASN A 442 4.62 2.53 9.46
CA ASN A 442 5.42 2.62 8.24
C ASN A 442 6.40 1.44 8.13
N ALA A 443 7.17 1.40 7.05
CA ALA A 443 8.09 0.31 6.77
C ALA A 443 9.20 0.14 7.83
N ASN A 444 9.53 1.17 8.60
CA ASN A 444 10.56 1.09 9.64
C ASN A 444 10.04 0.40 10.91
N ASP A 445 8.72 0.32 11.08
CA ASP A 445 8.09 -0.29 12.25
C ASP A 445 8.01 -1.82 12.18
N ILE A 446 8.44 -2.44 11.06
CA ILE A 446 8.30 -3.89 10.83
C ILE A 446 8.93 -4.72 11.96
N LYS A 447 10.08 -4.31 12.50
CA LYS A 447 10.75 -5.00 13.63
C LYS A 447 9.88 -4.95 14.89
N ALA A 448 9.29 -3.80 15.19
CA ALA A 448 8.40 -3.61 16.33
C ALA A 448 7.09 -4.38 16.16
N MET A 449 6.50 -4.34 14.97
CA MET A 449 5.29 -5.09 14.64
C MET A 449 5.51 -6.61 14.77
N HIS A 450 6.62 -7.12 14.25
CA HIS A 450 6.98 -8.54 14.38
C HIS A 450 7.18 -8.97 15.84
N ALA A 451 7.83 -8.14 16.65
CA ALA A 451 8.16 -8.44 18.04
C ALA A 451 6.96 -8.27 19.00
N SER A 452 5.95 -7.47 18.64
CA SER A 452 4.74 -7.24 19.46
C SER A 452 3.80 -8.45 19.45
N SER A 453 2.89 -8.52 20.43
CA SER A 453 1.81 -9.51 20.48
C SER A 453 0.56 -9.01 19.75
N GLY A 454 0.36 -7.70 19.68
CA GLY A 454 -0.75 -7.05 18.97
C GLY A 454 -0.40 -5.64 18.53
N ILE A 455 -1.18 -5.09 17.59
CA ILE A 455 -0.97 -3.79 16.97
C ILE A 455 -2.26 -2.98 17.05
N LEU A 456 -2.14 -1.74 17.50
CA LEU A 456 -3.25 -0.78 17.59
C LEU A 456 -2.81 0.51 16.92
N THR A 457 -3.58 1.01 15.94
CA THR A 457 -3.31 2.31 15.34
C THR A 457 -4.51 3.24 15.43
N SER A 458 -4.26 4.53 15.64
CA SER A 458 -5.31 5.55 15.65
C SER A 458 -5.76 5.95 14.25
N GLN A 459 -4.93 5.75 13.24
CA GLN A 459 -5.22 6.00 11.83
C GLN A 459 -5.02 4.75 10.97
N GLY A 460 -5.49 4.79 9.74
CA GLY A 460 -5.38 3.70 8.78
C GLY A 460 -6.68 2.92 8.58
N GLY A 461 -6.84 2.36 7.39
CA GLY A 461 -7.95 1.50 6.99
C GLY A 461 -7.58 0.02 7.01
N MET A 462 -8.48 -0.81 6.49
CA MET A 462 -8.30 -2.26 6.36
C MET A 462 -7.19 -2.66 5.38
N THR A 463 -6.78 -1.74 4.52
CA THR A 463 -5.72 -1.89 3.51
C THR A 463 -4.42 -1.17 3.89
N SER A 464 -4.39 -0.50 5.05
CA SER A 464 -3.18 0.19 5.54
C SER A 464 -2.01 -0.76 5.76
N HIS A 465 -0.81 -0.21 5.81
CA HIS A 465 0.42 -0.96 6.10
C HIS A 465 0.29 -1.80 7.39
N ALA A 466 -0.28 -1.22 8.46
CA ALA A 466 -0.54 -1.94 9.71
C ALA A 466 -1.40 -3.18 9.50
N ALA A 467 -2.51 -3.05 8.77
CA ALA A 467 -3.46 -4.13 8.53
C ALA A 467 -2.85 -5.26 7.69
N VAL A 468 -2.15 -4.91 6.60
CA VAL A 468 -1.56 -5.89 5.68
C VAL A 468 -0.43 -6.67 6.35
N VAL A 469 0.49 -5.97 7.02
CA VAL A 469 1.63 -6.61 7.70
C VAL A 469 1.15 -7.45 8.88
N ALA A 470 0.19 -6.96 9.68
CA ALA A 470 -0.33 -7.72 10.81
C ALA A 470 -0.97 -9.05 10.39
N ARG A 471 -1.75 -9.05 9.29
CA ARG A 471 -2.30 -10.28 8.72
C ARG A 471 -1.21 -11.24 8.26
N GLY A 472 -0.20 -10.75 7.53
CA GLY A 472 0.94 -11.57 7.10
C GLY A 472 1.72 -12.19 8.27
N LEU A 473 1.84 -11.46 9.39
CA LEU A 473 2.51 -11.92 10.60
C LEU A 473 1.61 -12.75 11.55
N GLY A 474 0.31 -12.90 11.25
CA GLY A 474 -0.67 -13.54 12.14
C GLY A 474 -0.83 -12.84 13.49
N LYS A 475 -0.68 -11.50 13.52
CA LYS A 475 -0.82 -10.69 14.73
C LYS A 475 -2.19 -10.07 14.82
N THR A 476 -2.78 -10.05 16.01
CA THR A 476 -4.03 -9.32 16.26
C THR A 476 -3.82 -7.83 15.96
N CYS A 477 -4.72 -7.25 15.17
CA CYS A 477 -4.61 -5.84 14.79
C CYS A 477 -5.96 -5.14 14.77
N VAL A 478 -5.98 -3.96 15.39
CA VAL A 478 -7.08 -3.00 15.31
C VAL A 478 -6.51 -1.70 14.74
N THR A 479 -7.07 -1.21 13.64
CA THR A 479 -6.63 0.04 12.96
C THR A 479 -7.70 1.10 12.99
N GLY A 480 -7.31 2.36 12.79
CA GLY A 480 -8.27 3.46 12.67
C GLY A 480 -9.11 3.71 13.91
N ALA A 481 -8.58 3.48 15.09
CA ALA A 481 -9.21 3.81 16.38
C ALA A 481 -9.10 5.32 16.64
N ARG A 482 -9.91 6.13 15.94
CA ARG A 482 -9.77 7.59 15.81
C ARG A 482 -9.90 8.36 17.13
N ASP A 483 -10.58 7.79 18.11
CA ASP A 483 -10.74 8.42 19.43
C ASP A 483 -9.44 8.40 20.23
N ILE A 484 -8.44 7.62 19.78
CA ILE A 484 -7.13 7.54 20.41
C ILE A 484 -6.27 8.73 19.98
N LYS A 485 -5.91 9.58 20.92
CA LYS A 485 -4.94 10.67 20.75
C LYS A 485 -3.63 10.28 21.41
N ILE A 486 -2.61 10.00 20.61
CA ILE A 486 -1.30 9.52 21.07
C ILE A 486 -0.41 10.73 21.39
N ASP A 487 0.21 10.68 22.57
CA ASP A 487 1.20 11.62 23.09
C ASP A 487 2.51 10.83 23.28
N THR A 488 3.31 10.79 22.23
CA THR A 488 4.55 10.00 22.19
C THR A 488 5.59 10.50 23.17
N ASP A 489 5.66 11.81 23.40
CA ASP A 489 6.65 12.44 24.27
C ASP A 489 6.42 12.04 25.74
N ASN A 490 5.17 11.96 26.15
CA ASN A 490 4.78 11.52 27.48
C ASN A 490 4.46 10.03 27.57
N LYS A 491 4.71 9.26 26.49
CA LYS A 491 4.48 7.82 26.40
C LYS A 491 3.10 7.40 26.91
N ARG A 492 2.07 8.01 26.37
CA ARG A 492 0.66 7.78 26.73
C ARG A 492 -0.26 8.03 25.55
N PHE A 493 -1.48 7.54 25.65
CA PHE A 493 -2.57 7.99 24.79
C PHE A 493 -3.79 8.37 25.62
N HIS A 494 -4.60 9.26 25.07
CA HIS A 494 -5.89 9.65 25.65
C HIS A 494 -7.03 9.03 24.86
N CYS A 495 -8.00 8.42 25.56
CA CYS A 495 -9.20 7.86 24.96
C CYS A 495 -10.33 7.76 25.98
N GLY A 496 -11.56 8.14 25.61
CA GLY A 496 -12.73 8.04 26.47
C GLY A 496 -12.60 8.79 27.81
N GLY A 497 -11.90 9.94 27.82
CA GLY A 497 -11.65 10.72 29.04
C GLY A 497 -10.54 10.16 29.94
N LYS A 498 -9.84 9.10 29.53
CA LYS A 498 -8.77 8.43 30.31
C LYS A 498 -7.41 8.55 29.62
N PHE A 499 -6.37 8.63 30.42
CA PHE A 499 -4.99 8.49 29.97
C PHE A 499 -4.52 7.07 30.21
N ILE A 500 -4.00 6.45 29.17
CA ILE A 500 -3.37 5.12 29.23
C ILE A 500 -1.89 5.32 29.00
N THR A 501 -1.08 5.00 30.00
CA THR A 501 0.37 5.18 29.98
C THR A 501 1.08 3.90 29.54
N GLU A 502 2.32 4.04 29.10
CA GLU A 502 3.21 2.92 28.77
C GLU A 502 3.27 1.90 29.92
N GLY A 503 3.17 0.63 29.60
CA GLY A 503 3.15 -0.47 30.57
C GLY A 503 1.78 -0.80 31.15
N GLN A 504 0.76 0.02 30.97
CA GLN A 504 -0.61 -0.37 31.33
C GLN A 504 -1.14 -1.47 30.41
N ILE A 505 -1.99 -2.32 30.95
CA ILE A 505 -2.56 -3.43 30.19
C ILE A 505 -3.84 -2.97 29.51
N ILE A 506 -3.94 -3.25 28.23
CA ILE A 506 -5.16 -3.18 27.44
C ILE A 506 -5.41 -4.50 26.72
N THR A 507 -6.61 -4.69 26.21
CA THR A 507 -6.96 -5.81 25.34
C THR A 507 -7.46 -5.27 24.02
N ILE A 508 -6.98 -5.82 22.92
CA ILE A 508 -7.53 -5.55 21.58
C ILE A 508 -8.21 -6.80 21.03
N ASN A 509 -9.39 -6.62 20.46
CA ASN A 509 -10.16 -7.67 19.80
C ASN A 509 -10.18 -7.41 18.30
N GLY A 510 -9.41 -8.19 17.56
CA GLY A 510 -9.33 -8.11 16.10
C GLY A 510 -10.53 -8.70 15.36
N GLU A 511 -11.52 -9.27 16.06
CA GLU A 511 -12.76 -9.77 15.45
C GLU A 511 -13.80 -8.67 15.27
N ASN A 512 -13.92 -7.78 16.25
CA ASN A 512 -14.95 -6.74 16.27
C ASN A 512 -14.38 -5.32 16.40
N GLY A 513 -13.06 -5.17 16.51
CA GLY A 513 -12.37 -3.88 16.60
C GLY A 513 -12.40 -3.23 17.99
N GLU A 514 -12.84 -3.93 19.03
CA GLU A 514 -12.90 -3.39 20.39
C GLU A 514 -11.52 -3.26 21.02
N VAL A 515 -11.32 -2.15 21.74
CA VAL A 515 -10.17 -1.89 22.62
C VAL A 515 -10.71 -1.78 24.04
N LEU A 516 -10.28 -2.69 24.91
CA LEU A 516 -10.79 -2.79 26.29
C LEU A 516 -9.68 -2.44 27.29
N LEU A 517 -10.09 -1.86 28.41
CA LEU A 517 -9.21 -1.56 29.54
C LEU A 517 -8.88 -2.83 30.33
N GLY A 518 -7.59 -3.09 30.56
CA GLY A 518 -7.11 -4.23 31.36
C GLY A 518 -7.06 -5.54 30.59
N ALA A 519 -6.74 -6.62 31.31
CA ALA A 519 -6.74 -7.98 30.78
C ALA A 519 -8.15 -8.58 30.83
N VAL A 520 -8.46 -9.45 29.86
CA VAL A 520 -9.73 -10.19 29.79
C VAL A 520 -9.56 -11.66 30.15
N SER A 521 -10.64 -12.29 30.64
CA SER A 521 -10.69 -13.74 30.79
C SER A 521 -11.01 -14.40 29.44
N TYR A 522 -10.37 -15.51 29.14
CA TYR A 522 -10.52 -16.25 27.90
C TYR A 522 -11.35 -17.51 28.11
N THR A 523 -12.20 -17.84 27.13
CA THR A 523 -12.83 -19.15 27.00
C THR A 523 -12.33 -19.82 25.73
N HIS A 524 -12.19 -21.15 25.74
CA HIS A 524 -11.84 -21.93 24.56
C HIS A 524 -13.12 -22.42 23.87
N LEU A 525 -13.20 -22.28 22.54
CA LEU A 525 -14.18 -23.01 21.77
C LEU A 525 -13.87 -24.50 21.85
N THR A 526 -14.67 -25.24 22.61
CA THR A 526 -14.68 -26.70 22.50
C THR A 526 -15.50 -27.08 21.28
N LEU A 527 -14.87 -27.66 20.26
CA LEU A 527 -15.62 -28.33 19.19
C LEU A 527 -16.53 -29.38 19.85
N PRO A 528 -17.84 -29.44 19.47
CA PRO A 528 -18.70 -30.49 19.95
C PRO A 528 -18.15 -31.82 19.41
N THR A 529 -17.49 -32.57 20.27
CA THR A 529 -17.17 -33.97 20.00
C THR A 529 -18.50 -34.71 20.00
N LYS A 530 -19.12 -34.88 18.83
CA LYS A 530 -20.09 -35.92 18.67
C LYS A 530 -19.36 -37.25 18.72
N ALA A 531 -19.59 -37.97 19.82
CA ALA A 531 -19.35 -39.39 19.90
C ALA A 531 -20.13 -40.13 18.80
#